data_5e97cc7b92fdc08617bca9c587485f6b
#
_entry.id   5e97cc7b92fdc08617bca9c587485f6b
#
_cell.length_a   1.000
_cell.length_b   1.000
_cell.length_c   1.000
_cell.angle_alpha   90.00
_cell.angle_beta   90.00
_cell.angle_gamma   90.00
#
_symmetry.space_group_name_H-M   'P 1'
#
loop_
_entity.id
_entity.type
_entity.pdbx_description
1 polymer ?
#
loop_
_entity_poly.entity_id
_entity_poly.type
_entity_poly.pdbx_seq_one_letter_code
_entity_poly.pdbx_strand_id
1 'polypeptide(L)'
;IALPLVAAQARPVTAERIIAADREPQNWLAHGRTYGEQRYSPLKQVNDGNVEKLGLAWSYATNSTRGLQATPIVVDGRMYATGVWSVVYALDAKTGKELWTYDPQVPREWGRYACCDAVNRGVALWGDALYFATLDGRLISLDMRTGKLRWEINTIDRTKPYTITGAPRVIKGKVLIGNGGGEYGVRGYFSAYDADTGKLAWRF
;
A
#
# COMPACT_ATOMS: atom_id res chain seq x y z
N ILE A 1 -36.82 3.59 -13.41
CA ILE A 1 -36.14 4.09 -12.18
C ILE A 1 -34.98 3.16 -11.93
N ALA A 2 -33.74 3.56 -12.31
CA ALA A 2 -32.55 2.80 -12.03
C ALA A 2 -32.21 2.99 -10.54
N LEU A 3 -32.28 1.92 -9.76
CA LEU A 3 -31.76 1.91 -8.39
C LEU A 3 -30.25 2.16 -8.46
N PRO A 4 -29.69 3.06 -7.63
CA PRO A 4 -28.25 3.24 -7.58
C PRO A 4 -27.62 1.92 -7.15
N LEU A 5 -26.66 1.40 -7.93
CA LEU A 5 -25.79 0.31 -7.52
C LEU A 5 -24.98 0.81 -6.32
N VAL A 6 -25.42 0.48 -5.13
CA VAL A 6 -24.61 0.70 -3.93
C VAL A 6 -23.40 -0.20 -4.10
N ALA A 7 -22.25 0.39 -4.36
CA ALA A 7 -20.99 -0.36 -4.42
C ALA A 7 -20.86 -1.18 -3.13
N ALA A 8 -20.77 -2.50 -3.26
CA ALA A 8 -20.65 -3.38 -2.11
C ALA A 8 -19.51 -2.89 -1.20
N GLN A 9 -19.80 -2.78 0.08
CA GLN A 9 -18.82 -2.32 1.05
C GLN A 9 -17.68 -3.33 1.11
N ALA A 10 -16.43 -2.86 0.92
CA ALA A 10 -15.27 -3.74 1.02
C ALA A 10 -15.24 -4.42 2.40
N ARG A 11 -15.13 -5.75 2.40
CA ARG A 11 -15.07 -6.55 3.63
C ARG A 11 -13.72 -6.37 4.33
N PRO A 12 -13.64 -6.50 5.66
CA PRO A 12 -12.39 -6.44 6.38
C PRO A 12 -11.35 -7.43 5.82
N VAL A 13 -10.10 -7.00 5.74
CA VAL A 13 -8.99 -7.87 5.34
C VAL A 13 -8.46 -8.58 6.58
N THR A 14 -8.51 -9.92 6.58
CA THR A 14 -8.07 -10.76 7.70
C THR A 14 -6.99 -11.74 7.27
N ALA A 15 -6.31 -12.36 8.25
CA ALA A 15 -5.31 -13.39 7.97
C ALA A 15 -5.92 -14.57 7.20
N GLU A 16 -7.13 -14.97 7.56
CA GLU A 16 -7.84 -16.07 6.93
C GLU A 16 -8.12 -15.79 5.45
N ARG A 17 -8.53 -14.56 5.12
CA ARG A 17 -8.72 -14.15 3.72
C ARG A 17 -7.41 -14.17 2.94
N ILE A 18 -6.31 -13.66 3.53
CA ILE A 18 -4.99 -13.66 2.88
C ILE A 18 -4.49 -15.09 2.68
N ILE A 19 -4.63 -15.97 3.66
CA ILE A 19 -4.23 -17.38 3.57
C ILE A 19 -5.10 -18.12 2.52
N ALA A 20 -6.39 -17.83 2.49
CA ALA A 20 -7.32 -18.44 1.58
C ALA A 20 -7.51 -17.66 0.26
N ALA A 21 -6.50 -16.91 -0.18
CA ALA A 21 -6.58 -16.00 -1.34
C ALA A 21 -7.05 -16.69 -2.64
N ASP A 22 -6.86 -18.01 -2.77
CA ASP A 22 -7.34 -18.79 -3.93
C ASP A 22 -8.87 -18.91 -3.98
N ARG A 23 -9.56 -18.67 -2.87
CA ARG A 23 -11.03 -18.59 -2.83
C ARG A 23 -11.57 -17.25 -3.32
N GLU A 24 -10.70 -16.26 -3.42
CA GLU A 24 -11.03 -14.89 -3.86
C GLU A 24 -10.04 -14.45 -4.94
N PRO A 25 -9.95 -15.16 -6.09
CA PRO A 25 -8.88 -14.93 -7.09
C PRO A 25 -8.90 -13.56 -7.73
N GLN A 26 -10.04 -12.84 -7.66
CA GLN A 26 -10.20 -11.46 -8.13
C GLN A 26 -9.56 -10.42 -7.19
N ASN A 27 -9.18 -10.84 -5.98
CA ASN A 27 -8.56 -9.96 -4.99
C ASN A 27 -7.04 -10.16 -4.93
N TRP A 28 -6.32 -9.11 -4.52
CA TRP A 28 -4.89 -9.11 -4.25
C TRP A 28 -4.67 -8.44 -2.90
N LEU A 29 -4.85 -9.20 -1.81
CA LEU A 29 -5.04 -8.66 -0.46
C LEU A 29 -3.75 -8.30 0.29
N ALA A 30 -2.61 -8.77 -0.19
CA ALA A 30 -1.30 -8.51 0.39
C ALA A 30 -0.28 -8.24 -0.70
N HIS A 31 0.87 -7.62 -0.38
CA HIS A 31 1.89 -7.22 -1.34
C HIS A 31 2.32 -8.35 -2.28
N GLY A 32 2.50 -9.56 -1.77
CA GLY A 32 2.81 -10.75 -2.56
C GLY A 32 1.61 -11.65 -2.84
N ARG A 33 0.39 -11.16 -2.72
CA ARG A 33 -0.90 -11.83 -2.80
C ARG A 33 -1.22 -12.65 -1.53
N THR A 34 -0.31 -13.49 -1.09
CA THR A 34 -0.39 -14.31 0.14
C THR A 34 0.83 -14.03 1.01
N TYR A 35 0.87 -14.57 2.22
CA TYR A 35 2.06 -14.51 3.07
C TYR A 35 3.27 -15.27 2.50
N GLY A 36 3.06 -16.21 1.57
CA GLY A 36 4.15 -16.86 0.82
C GLY A 36 4.78 -15.99 -0.25
N GLU A 37 4.21 -14.82 -0.53
CA GLU A 37 4.70 -13.81 -1.50
C GLU A 37 5.05 -14.36 -2.88
N GLN A 38 4.29 -15.32 -3.38
CA GLN A 38 4.56 -15.95 -4.67
C GLN A 38 4.18 -15.09 -5.88
N ARG A 39 3.39 -14.04 -5.67
CA ARG A 39 3.02 -13.05 -6.69
C ARG A 39 2.39 -13.67 -7.94
N TYR A 40 1.66 -14.73 -7.76
CA TYR A 40 0.99 -15.48 -8.83
C TYR A 40 -0.52 -15.33 -8.74
N SER A 41 -1.17 -15.02 -9.88
CA SER A 41 -2.64 -14.98 -10.00
C SER A 41 -3.17 -16.31 -10.53
N PRO A 42 -4.16 -16.94 -9.90
CA PRO A 42 -4.78 -18.16 -10.41
C PRO A 42 -5.84 -17.88 -11.49
N LEU A 43 -6.08 -16.62 -11.85
CA LEU A 43 -7.00 -16.24 -12.92
C LEU A 43 -6.51 -16.81 -14.26
N LYS A 44 -7.45 -17.34 -15.08
CA LYS A 44 -7.16 -17.99 -16.36
C LYS A 44 -7.88 -17.35 -17.55
N GLN A 45 -8.56 -16.22 -17.33
CA GLN A 45 -9.26 -15.50 -18.39
C GLN A 45 -8.31 -14.95 -19.45
N VAL A 46 -7.08 -14.57 -19.04
CA VAL A 46 -5.99 -14.23 -19.95
C VAL A 46 -5.05 -15.42 -20.01
N ASN A 47 -4.74 -15.88 -21.22
CA ASN A 47 -3.89 -17.04 -21.50
C ASN A 47 -3.21 -16.89 -22.86
N ASP A 48 -2.38 -17.85 -23.25
CA ASP A 48 -1.58 -17.83 -24.49
C ASP A 48 -2.43 -17.65 -25.76
N GLY A 49 -3.70 -18.12 -25.71
CA GLY A 49 -4.62 -18.02 -26.86
C GLY A 49 -5.31 -16.66 -27.01
N ASN A 50 -5.19 -15.75 -26.04
CA ASN A 50 -5.89 -14.46 -26.06
C ASN A 50 -5.10 -13.26 -25.54
N VAL A 51 -3.90 -13.46 -25.00
CA VAL A 51 -3.09 -12.37 -24.42
C VAL A 51 -2.79 -11.25 -25.43
N GLU A 52 -2.61 -11.58 -26.70
CA GLU A 52 -2.40 -10.62 -27.79
C GLU A 52 -3.60 -9.69 -28.04
N LYS A 53 -4.79 -10.06 -27.56
CA LYS A 53 -6.05 -9.29 -27.70
C LYS A 53 -6.29 -8.33 -26.53
N LEU A 54 -5.35 -8.26 -25.57
CA LEU A 54 -5.48 -7.31 -24.46
C LEU A 54 -5.38 -5.88 -24.97
N GLY A 55 -6.31 -5.04 -24.49
CA GLY A 55 -6.33 -3.62 -24.73
C GLY A 55 -6.33 -2.85 -23.40
N LEU A 56 -6.01 -1.56 -23.46
CA LEU A 56 -6.07 -0.65 -22.33
C LEU A 56 -7.54 -0.46 -21.90
N ALA A 57 -7.89 -0.85 -20.68
CA ALA A 57 -9.22 -0.65 -20.12
C ALA A 57 -9.40 0.78 -19.58
N TRP A 58 -8.40 1.28 -18.87
CA TRP A 58 -8.36 2.64 -18.32
C TRP A 58 -6.92 3.02 -17.95
N SER A 59 -6.69 4.31 -17.73
CA SER A 59 -5.47 4.86 -17.16
C SER A 59 -5.82 5.91 -16.11
N TYR A 60 -4.92 6.10 -15.15
CA TYR A 60 -5.04 7.11 -14.11
C TYR A 60 -3.76 7.95 -14.05
N ALA A 61 -3.91 9.28 -14.15
CA ALA A 61 -2.79 10.22 -14.10
C ALA A 61 -2.49 10.59 -12.63
N THR A 62 -1.27 10.29 -12.18
CA THR A 62 -0.82 10.59 -10.80
C THR A 62 -0.27 12.01 -10.65
N ASN A 63 -0.36 12.85 -11.68
CA ASN A 63 0.19 14.22 -11.74
C ASN A 63 1.70 14.27 -11.44
N SER A 64 2.42 13.22 -11.79
CA SER A 64 3.87 13.13 -11.62
C SER A 64 4.52 12.54 -12.87
N THR A 65 5.68 13.07 -13.25
CA THR A 65 6.54 12.51 -14.31
C THR A 65 7.55 11.50 -13.77
N ARG A 66 7.60 11.30 -12.45
CA ARG A 66 8.49 10.32 -11.80
C ARG A 66 7.91 8.92 -11.89
N GLY A 67 8.78 7.91 -11.92
CA GLY A 67 8.37 6.50 -11.99
C GLY A 67 7.60 6.03 -10.77
N LEU A 68 6.69 5.09 -10.97
CA LEU A 68 5.93 4.42 -9.91
C LEU A 68 6.53 3.04 -9.65
N GLN A 69 6.64 2.65 -8.37
CA GLN A 69 7.21 1.37 -7.95
C GLN A 69 6.26 0.56 -7.05
N ALA A 70 5.04 1.04 -6.86
CA ALA A 70 4.09 0.39 -5.98
C ALA A 70 3.55 -0.92 -6.55
N THR A 71 3.36 -1.91 -5.69
CA THR A 71 2.47 -3.04 -5.96
C THR A 71 1.05 -2.64 -5.55
N PRO A 72 0.09 -2.56 -6.48
CA PRO A 72 -1.29 -2.29 -6.13
C PRO A 72 -1.90 -3.41 -5.30
N ILE A 73 -2.72 -3.05 -4.31
CA ILE A 73 -3.55 -3.97 -3.54
C ILE A 73 -4.98 -3.83 -4.02
N VAL A 74 -5.66 -4.96 -4.24
CA VAL A 74 -7.05 -4.98 -4.71
C VAL A 74 -7.92 -5.76 -3.73
N VAL A 75 -8.96 -5.13 -3.24
CA VAL A 75 -9.95 -5.74 -2.35
C VAL A 75 -11.36 -5.31 -2.75
N ASP A 76 -12.20 -6.30 -3.05
CA ASP A 76 -13.63 -6.14 -3.33
C ASP A 76 -13.92 -4.97 -4.32
N GLY A 77 -13.15 -4.93 -5.43
CA GLY A 77 -13.29 -3.94 -6.50
C GLY A 77 -12.64 -2.58 -6.26
N ARG A 78 -11.92 -2.41 -5.14
CA ARG A 78 -11.13 -1.21 -4.86
C ARG A 78 -9.65 -1.49 -5.01
N MET A 79 -8.93 -0.62 -5.71
CA MET A 79 -7.48 -0.68 -5.86
C MET A 79 -6.83 0.40 -5.02
N TYR A 80 -5.78 0.03 -4.28
CA TYR A 80 -4.96 0.97 -3.52
C TYR A 80 -3.53 0.92 -4.05
N ALA A 81 -2.97 2.07 -4.36
CA ALA A 81 -1.61 2.21 -4.83
C ALA A 81 -0.95 3.43 -4.19
N THR A 82 0.38 3.45 -4.17
CA THR A 82 1.14 4.63 -3.77
C THR A 82 1.90 5.21 -4.95
N GLY A 83 2.00 6.52 -4.98
CA GLY A 83 2.85 7.27 -5.89
C GLY A 83 4.09 7.80 -5.21
N VAL A 84 4.79 8.66 -5.92
CA VAL A 84 5.94 9.40 -5.39
C VAL A 84 5.53 10.29 -4.22
N TRP A 85 6.47 10.57 -3.34
CA TRP A 85 6.24 11.33 -2.11
C TRP A 85 5.20 10.68 -1.19
N SER A 86 5.01 9.35 -1.36
CA SER A 86 4.12 8.54 -0.53
C SER A 86 2.63 8.93 -0.63
N VAL A 87 2.22 9.57 -1.72
CA VAL A 87 0.80 9.85 -1.97
C VAL A 87 0.07 8.54 -2.15
N VAL A 88 -1.08 8.37 -1.51
CA VAL A 88 -1.92 7.16 -1.61
C VAL A 88 -3.14 7.45 -2.47
N TYR A 89 -3.43 6.56 -3.39
CA TYR A 89 -4.60 6.60 -4.27
C TYR A 89 -5.51 5.41 -4.00
N ALA A 90 -6.80 5.65 -3.88
CA ALA A 90 -7.83 4.62 -3.93
C ALA A 90 -8.67 4.81 -5.19
N LEU A 91 -8.72 3.77 -6.00
CA LEU A 91 -9.40 3.78 -7.29
C LEU A 91 -10.46 2.67 -7.34
N ASP A 92 -11.50 2.90 -8.10
CA ASP A 92 -12.37 1.82 -8.56
C ASP A 92 -11.58 0.93 -9.53
N ALA A 93 -11.39 -0.33 -9.18
CA ALA A 93 -10.51 -1.24 -9.94
C ALA A 93 -11.04 -1.55 -11.35
N LYS A 94 -12.34 -1.38 -11.60
CA LYS A 94 -12.98 -1.65 -12.89
C LYS A 94 -12.87 -0.46 -13.85
N THR A 95 -12.97 0.76 -13.31
CA THR A 95 -13.11 1.98 -14.13
C THR A 95 -11.91 2.92 -14.05
N GLY A 96 -11.01 2.73 -13.10
CA GLY A 96 -9.92 3.66 -12.80
C GLY A 96 -10.37 4.97 -12.15
N LYS A 97 -11.67 5.13 -11.83
CA LYS A 97 -12.19 6.34 -11.20
C LYS A 97 -11.59 6.49 -9.79
N GLU A 98 -11.10 7.69 -9.49
CA GLU A 98 -10.64 8.03 -8.14
C GLU A 98 -11.79 7.97 -7.14
N LEU A 99 -11.58 7.27 -6.03
CA LEU A 99 -12.48 7.22 -4.88
C LEU A 99 -12.04 8.21 -3.81
N TRP A 100 -10.74 8.27 -3.55
CA TRP A 100 -10.09 9.26 -2.69
C TRP A 100 -8.58 9.25 -2.92
N THR A 101 -7.94 10.35 -2.57
CA THR A 101 -6.49 10.51 -2.53
C THR A 101 -6.07 11.07 -1.18
N TYR A 102 -4.93 10.61 -0.66
CA TYR A 102 -4.30 11.12 0.56
C TYR A 102 -2.86 11.52 0.28
N ASP A 103 -2.54 12.80 0.45
CA ASP A 103 -1.17 13.31 0.38
C ASP A 103 -0.65 13.55 1.81
N PRO A 104 0.37 12.79 2.27
CA PRO A 104 0.95 12.95 3.60
C PRO A 104 1.82 14.21 3.75
N GLN A 105 1.93 15.05 2.71
CA GLN A 105 2.70 16.28 2.72
C GLN A 105 4.17 16.07 3.16
N VAL A 106 4.82 15.08 2.55
CA VAL A 106 6.24 14.79 2.84
C VAL A 106 7.09 16.01 2.50
N PRO A 107 7.91 16.53 3.45
CA PRO A 107 8.81 17.66 3.19
C PRO A 107 9.79 17.34 2.05
N ARG A 108 9.86 18.21 1.04
CA ARG A 108 10.61 17.94 -0.20
C ARG A 108 12.13 17.86 0.04
N GLU A 109 12.64 18.52 1.06
CA GLU A 109 14.04 18.40 1.49
C GLU A 109 14.44 16.97 1.89
N TRP A 110 13.47 16.10 2.26
CA TRP A 110 13.73 14.70 2.57
C TRP A 110 14.22 13.91 1.36
N GLY A 111 13.93 14.39 0.16
CA GLY A 111 14.39 13.79 -1.10
C GLY A 111 15.92 13.66 -1.20
N ARG A 112 16.70 14.49 -0.50
CA ARG A 112 18.16 14.41 -0.44
C ARG A 112 18.68 13.10 0.19
N TYR A 113 17.86 12.42 0.98
CA TYR A 113 18.18 11.14 1.63
C TYR A 113 17.59 9.93 0.88
N ALA A 114 16.93 10.16 -0.24
CA ALA A 114 16.37 9.11 -1.07
C ALA A 114 17.40 8.68 -2.13
N CYS A 115 18.04 7.52 -1.94
CA CYS A 115 19.04 7.01 -2.89
C CYS A 115 18.49 6.81 -4.31
N CYS A 116 17.21 6.48 -4.42
CA CYS A 116 16.59 5.91 -5.62
C CYS A 116 15.28 6.63 -5.96
N ASP A 117 15.23 7.96 -5.78
CA ASP A 117 14.06 8.80 -5.93
C ASP A 117 13.04 8.70 -4.76
N ALA A 118 12.06 9.62 -4.75
CA ALA A 118 11.01 9.71 -3.72
C ALA A 118 9.91 8.64 -3.95
N VAL A 119 10.34 7.39 -4.14
CA VAL A 119 9.45 6.28 -4.45
C VAL A 119 8.75 5.73 -3.21
N ASN A 120 7.62 5.06 -3.41
CA ASN A 120 6.93 4.27 -2.39
C ASN A 120 6.46 2.95 -3.01
N ARG A 121 6.65 1.82 -2.30
CA ARG A 121 6.40 0.48 -2.85
C ARG A 121 5.06 -0.11 -2.47
N GLY A 122 4.19 0.65 -1.82
CA GLY A 122 2.80 0.25 -1.62
C GLY A 122 2.30 0.30 -0.19
N VAL A 123 1.11 -0.22 -0.03
CA VAL A 123 0.35 -0.24 1.22
C VAL A 123 0.19 -1.66 1.75
N ALA A 124 -0.28 -1.79 2.99
CA ALA A 124 -0.83 -3.01 3.54
C ALA A 124 -2.24 -2.75 4.09
N LEU A 125 -3.08 -3.79 4.10
CA LEU A 125 -4.44 -3.72 4.63
C LEU A 125 -4.61 -4.70 5.79
N TRP A 126 -5.39 -4.28 6.80
CA TRP A 126 -5.80 -5.14 7.90
C TRP A 126 -7.09 -4.61 8.51
N GLY A 127 -8.07 -5.49 8.72
CA GLY A 127 -9.41 -5.05 9.09
C GLY A 127 -10.00 -4.15 8.02
N ASP A 128 -10.39 -2.97 8.42
CA ASP A 128 -10.87 -1.88 7.57
C ASP A 128 -9.86 -0.71 7.48
N ALA A 129 -8.61 -0.95 7.86
CA ALA A 129 -7.53 0.01 7.84
C ALA A 129 -6.52 -0.26 6.72
N LEU A 130 -5.96 0.84 6.20
CA LEU A 130 -4.85 0.89 5.27
C LEU A 130 -3.63 1.46 5.99
N TYR A 131 -2.47 0.84 5.79
CA TYR A 131 -1.19 1.24 6.37
C TYR A 131 -0.17 1.50 5.28
N PHE A 132 0.58 2.58 5.43
CA PHE A 132 1.72 2.89 4.58
C PHE A 132 2.76 3.69 5.36
N ALA A 133 4.01 3.65 4.89
CA ALA A 133 5.07 4.46 5.46
C ALA A 133 5.45 5.57 4.49
N THR A 134 5.90 6.70 5.02
CA THR A 134 6.30 7.85 4.23
C THR A 134 7.82 7.96 4.12
N LEU A 135 8.30 8.63 3.09
CA LEU A 135 9.72 8.82 2.85
C LEU A 135 10.43 9.47 4.06
N ASP A 136 9.75 10.36 4.79
CA ASP A 136 10.25 11.03 6.00
C ASP A 136 10.06 10.22 7.29
N GLY A 137 9.77 8.92 7.17
CA GLY A 137 9.81 7.99 8.28
C GLY A 137 8.57 7.93 9.16
N ARG A 138 7.43 8.45 8.74
CA ARG A 138 6.16 8.26 9.43
C ARG A 138 5.52 6.96 8.99
N LEU A 139 4.83 6.29 9.92
CA LEU A 139 3.89 5.21 9.65
C LEU A 139 2.48 5.74 9.88
N ILE A 140 1.61 5.56 8.90
CA ILE A 140 0.27 6.17 8.86
C ILE A 140 -0.76 5.08 8.67
N SER A 141 -1.87 5.18 9.41
CA SER A 141 -3.07 4.38 9.25
C SER A 141 -4.22 5.24 8.77
N LEU A 142 -4.88 4.80 7.71
CA LEU A 142 -6.07 5.43 7.17
C LEU A 142 -7.27 4.47 7.25
N ASP A 143 -8.47 5.01 7.30
CA ASP A 143 -9.67 4.25 6.98
C ASP A 143 -9.65 3.89 5.47
N MET A 144 -9.64 2.61 5.13
CA MET A 144 -9.47 2.18 3.74
C MET A 144 -10.63 2.59 2.83
N ARG A 145 -11.80 2.86 3.38
CA ARG A 145 -12.98 3.24 2.61
C ARG A 145 -13.01 4.73 2.27
N THR A 146 -12.58 5.57 3.21
CA THR A 146 -12.73 7.03 3.15
C THR A 146 -11.44 7.80 2.99
N GLY A 147 -10.27 7.16 3.21
CA GLY A 147 -8.97 7.81 3.23
C GLY A 147 -8.73 8.70 4.46
N LYS A 148 -9.65 8.69 5.45
CA LYS A 148 -9.50 9.50 6.67
C LYS A 148 -8.40 8.95 7.56
N LEU A 149 -7.59 9.86 8.12
CA LEU A 149 -6.54 9.52 9.07
C LEU A 149 -7.13 8.86 10.32
N ARG A 150 -6.56 7.72 10.72
CA ARG A 150 -6.83 7.05 12.00
C ARG A 150 -5.76 7.38 13.02
N TRP A 151 -4.51 7.17 12.65
CA TRP A 151 -3.35 7.54 13.45
C TRP A 151 -2.11 7.73 12.57
N GLU A 152 -1.16 8.48 13.09
CA GLU A 152 0.14 8.71 12.50
C GLU A 152 1.20 8.71 13.61
N ILE A 153 2.33 8.05 13.35
CA ILE A 153 3.47 8.02 14.28
C ILE A 153 4.77 8.24 13.53
N ASN A 154 5.75 8.83 14.20
CA ASN A 154 7.12 8.89 13.72
C ASN A 154 7.87 7.60 14.14
N THR A 155 8.52 6.94 13.18
CA THR A 155 9.23 5.66 13.44
C THR A 155 10.74 5.79 13.48
N ILE A 156 11.28 6.94 13.11
CA ILE A 156 12.71 7.21 12.94
C ILE A 156 13.21 8.34 13.84
N ASP A 157 14.52 8.43 14.00
CA ASP A 157 15.19 9.64 14.50
C ASP A 157 15.31 10.66 13.33
N ARG A 158 14.50 11.70 13.38
CA ARG A 158 14.44 12.73 12.31
C ARG A 158 15.69 13.61 12.20
N THR A 159 16.63 13.51 13.14
CA THR A 159 17.92 14.18 13.06
C THR A 159 18.92 13.46 12.17
N LYS A 160 18.57 12.23 11.75
CA LYS A 160 19.41 11.35 10.93
C LYS A 160 18.78 11.06 9.57
N PRO A 161 19.58 10.70 8.56
CA PRO A 161 19.12 10.49 7.19
C PRO A 161 18.41 9.15 6.99
N TYR A 162 17.44 8.83 7.84
CA TYR A 162 16.56 7.69 7.65
C TYR A 162 15.49 7.98 6.61
N THR A 163 15.14 6.98 5.82
CA THR A 163 14.00 7.04 4.88
C THR A 163 13.19 5.75 4.96
N ILE A 164 11.94 5.78 4.50
CA ILE A 164 11.17 4.57 4.27
C ILE A 164 10.56 4.63 2.87
N THR A 165 10.87 3.65 2.05
CA THR A 165 10.32 3.47 0.71
C THR A 165 9.63 2.13 0.55
N GLY A 166 9.78 1.22 1.52
CA GLY A 166 9.22 -0.13 1.52
C GLY A 166 7.73 -0.13 1.86
N ALA A 167 7.00 -1.12 1.32
CA ALA A 167 5.63 -1.39 1.73
C ALA A 167 5.62 -2.15 3.08
N PRO A 168 4.76 -1.78 4.03
CA PRO A 168 4.62 -2.53 5.27
C PRO A 168 4.01 -3.93 5.04
N ARG A 169 4.12 -4.78 6.04
CA ARG A 169 3.39 -6.06 6.14
C ARG A 169 2.54 -6.06 7.40
N VAL A 170 1.38 -6.71 7.36
CA VAL A 170 0.56 -6.86 8.56
C VAL A 170 0.36 -8.34 8.87
N ILE A 171 0.73 -8.73 10.08
CA ILE A 171 0.63 -10.11 10.57
C ILE A 171 0.12 -10.07 12.01
N LYS A 172 -0.96 -10.80 12.30
CA LYS A 172 -1.53 -10.93 13.64
C LYS A 172 -1.72 -9.57 14.34
N GLY A 173 -2.30 -8.59 13.62
CA GLY A 173 -2.55 -7.25 14.14
C GLY A 173 -1.30 -6.42 14.43
N LYS A 174 -0.16 -6.76 13.81
CA LYS A 174 1.08 -5.97 13.90
C LYS A 174 1.51 -5.51 12.52
N VAL A 175 1.77 -4.21 12.39
CA VAL A 175 2.32 -3.59 11.19
C VAL A 175 3.84 -3.64 11.26
N LEU A 176 4.47 -4.33 10.34
CA LEU A 176 5.90 -4.53 10.27
C LEU A 176 6.49 -3.62 9.21
N ILE A 177 7.55 -2.89 9.58
CA ILE A 177 8.27 -1.99 8.69
C ILE A 177 9.74 -1.85 9.09
N GLY A 178 10.62 -1.75 8.10
CA GLY A 178 12.01 -1.36 8.25
C GLY A 178 12.26 0.03 7.71
N ASN A 179 13.51 0.47 7.75
CA ASN A 179 13.95 1.75 7.19
C ASN A 179 15.14 1.59 6.24
N GLY A 180 15.32 2.57 5.37
CA GLY A 180 16.52 2.83 4.58
C GLY A 180 17.44 3.85 5.22
N GLY A 181 18.55 4.18 4.53
CA GLY A 181 19.52 5.19 4.94
C GLY A 181 20.89 4.59 5.32
N GLY A 182 21.08 3.27 5.15
CA GLY A 182 22.37 2.62 5.41
C GLY A 182 23.50 3.22 4.58
N GLU A 183 23.23 3.64 3.36
CA GLU A 183 24.12 4.35 2.46
C GLU A 183 24.54 5.75 2.97
N TYR A 184 23.80 6.29 3.93
CA TYR A 184 24.08 7.55 4.61
C TYR A 184 24.61 7.36 6.04
N GLY A 185 25.05 6.13 6.37
CA GLY A 185 25.71 5.84 7.63
C GLY A 185 24.78 5.61 8.82
N VAL A 186 23.48 5.39 8.62
CA VAL A 186 22.56 5.02 9.71
C VAL A 186 22.38 3.51 9.76
N ARG A 187 22.30 2.98 10.98
CA ARG A 187 22.00 1.55 11.18
C ARG A 187 20.53 1.27 10.96
N GLY A 188 20.23 0.28 10.09
CA GLY A 188 18.88 -0.19 9.85
C GLY A 188 18.30 -0.93 11.07
N TYR A 189 16.99 -0.95 11.16
CA TYR A 189 16.22 -1.74 12.12
C TYR A 189 14.89 -2.15 11.50
N PHE A 190 14.30 -3.15 12.09
CA PHE A 190 12.98 -3.65 11.73
C PHE A 190 12.06 -3.60 12.94
N SER A 191 10.86 -3.06 12.78
CA SER A 191 9.95 -2.82 13.91
C SER A 191 8.56 -3.34 13.61
N ALA A 192 7.86 -3.71 14.67
CA ALA A 192 6.44 -4.02 14.65
C ALA A 192 5.67 -3.01 15.50
N TYR A 193 4.57 -2.54 14.97
CA TYR A 193 3.66 -1.61 15.62
C TYR A 193 2.28 -2.24 15.74
N ASP A 194 1.58 -1.95 16.80
CA ASP A 194 0.20 -2.38 16.97
C ASP A 194 -0.69 -1.72 15.90
N ALA A 195 -1.48 -2.52 15.20
CA ALA A 195 -2.25 -2.07 14.05
C ALA A 195 -3.34 -1.06 14.43
N ASP A 196 -3.95 -1.21 15.60
CA ASP A 196 -5.06 -0.34 16.02
C ASP A 196 -4.57 1.00 16.59
N THR A 197 -3.43 0.98 17.29
CA THR A 197 -2.95 2.11 18.08
C THR A 197 -1.68 2.77 17.58
N GLY A 198 -0.93 2.13 16.68
CA GLY A 198 0.40 2.57 16.25
C GLY A 198 1.50 2.42 17.33
N LYS A 199 1.20 1.88 18.50
CA LYS A 199 2.22 1.69 19.57
C LYS A 199 3.28 0.72 19.13
N LEU A 200 4.55 1.05 19.41
CA LEU A 200 5.67 0.15 19.17
C LEU A 200 5.51 -1.12 20.03
N ALA A 201 5.45 -2.27 19.36
CA ALA A 201 5.41 -3.58 20.04
C ALA A 201 6.83 -4.11 20.30
N TRP A 202 7.70 -4.04 19.28
CA TRP A 202 9.10 -4.42 19.37
C TRP A 202 9.92 -3.82 18.22
N ARG A 203 11.23 -3.77 18.43
CA ARG A 203 12.23 -3.37 17.41
C ARG A 203 13.42 -4.30 17.48
N PHE A 204 13.92 -4.70 16.33
CA PHE A 204 15.11 -5.51 16.15
C PHE A 204 16.15 -4.80 15.29
#